data_c62ada7fdda6747123f9eee9f9769387
#
_entry.id   c62ada7fdda6747123f9eee9f9769387
#
_cell.length_a   1.000
_cell.length_b   1.000
_cell.length_c   1.000
_cell.angle_alpha   90.00
_cell.angle_beta   90.00
_cell.angle_gamma   90.00
#
_symmetry.space_group_name_H-M   'P 1'
#
loop_
_entity.id
_entity.type
_entity.pdbx_description
1 polymer ?
#
loop_
_entity_poly.entity_id
_entity_poly.type
_entity_poly.pdbx_seq_one_letter_code
_entity_poly.pdbx_strand_id
1 'polypeptide(L)'
;MLEFLRQNGFPTHDVKEYNFFVGNGINKLFERALPEGEKTEENILKVREEFLKHYDLHNTDRSVPYPGIPELLALLQERGIKLAVASNKYQAATRKLIAHFFPSIQFTEVLGQREGVKAKPDPSIVNEIVERASISKEYALYVGDSDVDMQTAINSKVTSCGVTWGFRPRTELEKYAPDHIAEKAEDILKFI
;
A
#
# COMPACT_ATOMS: atom_id res chain seq x y z
N MET A 1 -3.55 -13.79 -10.22
CA MET A 1 -2.19 -14.39 -10.19
C MET A 1 -2.23 -15.92 -10.22
N LEU A 2 -2.84 -16.58 -9.24
CA LEU A 2 -2.93 -18.07 -9.21
C LEU A 2 -3.46 -18.65 -10.52
N GLU A 3 -4.54 -18.10 -11.05
CA GLU A 3 -5.13 -18.53 -12.31
C GLU A 3 -4.18 -18.39 -13.49
N PHE A 4 -3.48 -17.24 -13.58
CA PHE A 4 -2.46 -17.01 -14.60
C PHE A 4 -1.35 -18.08 -14.52
N LEU A 5 -0.80 -18.35 -13.34
CA LEU A 5 0.23 -19.37 -13.16
C LEU A 5 -0.24 -20.75 -13.63
N ARG A 6 -1.48 -21.15 -13.29
CA ARG A 6 -2.08 -22.41 -13.73
C ARG A 6 -2.23 -22.50 -15.25
N GLN A 7 -2.76 -21.45 -15.88
CA GLN A 7 -2.99 -21.40 -17.33
C GLN A 7 -1.69 -21.48 -18.15
N ASN A 8 -0.59 -20.99 -17.57
CA ASN A 8 0.72 -21.07 -18.22
C ASN A 8 1.58 -22.25 -17.73
N GLY A 9 1.01 -23.20 -16.96
CA GLY A 9 1.72 -24.39 -16.50
C GLY A 9 2.79 -24.12 -15.43
N PHE A 10 2.76 -22.93 -14.79
CA PHE A 10 3.71 -22.58 -13.74
C PHE A 10 3.26 -23.09 -12.37
N PRO A 11 4.21 -23.38 -11.45
CA PRO A 11 3.91 -23.71 -10.07
C PRO A 11 3.09 -22.58 -9.40
N THR A 12 2.12 -22.96 -8.58
CA THR A 12 1.33 -22.01 -7.80
C THR A 12 1.88 -21.90 -6.37
N HIS A 13 1.63 -20.77 -5.73
CA HIS A 13 2.00 -20.50 -4.34
C HIS A 13 0.79 -20.56 -3.42
N ASP A 14 1.01 -20.78 -2.12
CA ASP A 14 -0.02 -20.58 -1.12
C ASP A 14 -0.45 -19.10 -1.09
N VAL A 15 -1.75 -18.86 -0.86
CA VAL A 15 -2.30 -17.49 -0.83
C VAL A 15 -1.57 -16.62 0.20
N LYS A 16 -1.13 -17.20 1.31
CA LYS A 16 -0.39 -16.49 2.36
C LYS A 16 1.00 -16.00 1.92
N GLU A 17 1.63 -16.68 0.97
CA GLU A 17 2.94 -16.26 0.45
C GLU A 17 2.83 -14.93 -0.31
N TYR A 18 1.67 -14.66 -0.93
CA TYR A 18 1.44 -13.39 -1.63
C TYR A 18 1.49 -12.17 -0.69
N ASN A 19 1.28 -12.34 0.62
CA ASN A 19 1.48 -11.27 1.59
C ASN A 19 2.93 -10.73 1.57
N PHE A 20 3.89 -11.59 1.22
CA PHE A 20 5.32 -11.23 1.10
C PHE A 20 5.73 -10.85 -0.32
N PHE A 21 4.91 -11.16 -1.32
CA PHE A 21 5.19 -10.79 -2.71
C PHE A 21 4.77 -9.36 -3.02
N VAL A 22 3.71 -8.86 -2.36
CA VAL A 22 3.20 -7.50 -2.52
C VAL A 22 4.00 -6.47 -1.69
N GLY A 23 3.80 -5.17 -1.99
CA GLY A 23 4.42 -4.05 -1.28
C GLY A 23 5.44 -3.26 -2.12
N ASN A 24 6.26 -3.93 -2.94
CA ASN A 24 7.32 -3.32 -3.73
C ASN A 24 6.93 -3.03 -5.21
N GLY A 25 5.64 -2.90 -5.49
CA GLY A 25 5.10 -2.68 -6.83
C GLY A 25 4.81 -3.96 -7.60
N ILE A 26 4.09 -3.79 -8.72
CA ILE A 26 3.51 -4.92 -9.45
C ILE A 26 4.56 -5.81 -10.15
N ASN A 27 5.64 -5.24 -10.66
CA ASN A 27 6.67 -6.02 -11.34
C ASN A 27 7.39 -6.96 -10.35
N LYS A 28 7.64 -6.50 -9.11
CA LYS A 28 8.23 -7.34 -8.06
C LYS A 28 7.30 -8.46 -7.61
N LEU A 29 5.99 -8.25 -7.64
CA LEU A 29 5.02 -9.30 -7.40
C LEU A 29 5.19 -10.43 -8.43
N PHE A 30 5.32 -10.10 -9.71
CA PHE A 30 5.47 -11.10 -10.78
C PHE A 30 6.83 -11.79 -10.73
N GLU A 31 7.90 -11.03 -10.52
CA GLU A 31 9.25 -11.57 -10.36
C GLU A 31 9.30 -12.61 -9.21
N ARG A 32 8.61 -12.34 -8.09
CA ARG A 32 8.55 -13.27 -6.95
C ARG A 32 7.65 -14.49 -7.21
N ALA A 33 6.61 -14.32 -8.01
CA ALA A 33 5.63 -15.37 -8.30
C ALA A 33 6.08 -16.34 -9.43
N LEU A 34 6.94 -15.89 -10.34
CA LEU A 34 7.45 -16.72 -11.42
C LEU A 34 8.58 -17.66 -10.93
N PRO A 35 8.72 -18.88 -11.51
CA PRO A 35 9.85 -19.75 -11.24
C PRO A 35 11.17 -19.15 -11.75
N GLU A 36 12.31 -19.55 -11.17
CA GLU A 36 13.63 -18.93 -11.44
C GLU A 36 13.98 -18.83 -12.92
N GLY A 37 13.70 -19.85 -13.71
CA GLY A 37 14.00 -19.86 -15.15
C GLY A 37 13.13 -18.93 -15.99
N GLU A 38 12.04 -18.40 -15.42
CA GLU A 38 11.01 -17.62 -16.11
C GLU A 38 10.96 -16.15 -15.70
N LYS A 39 11.87 -15.70 -14.82
CA LYS A 39 11.94 -14.32 -14.31
C LYS A 39 12.57 -13.33 -15.31
N THR A 40 12.29 -13.51 -16.60
CA THR A 40 12.74 -12.59 -17.64
C THR A 40 11.87 -11.34 -17.69
N GLU A 41 12.43 -10.23 -18.16
CA GLU A 41 11.68 -8.99 -18.35
C GLU A 41 10.48 -9.18 -19.28
N GLU A 42 10.64 -9.95 -20.35
CA GLU A 42 9.57 -10.29 -21.30
C GLU A 42 8.41 -11.02 -20.61
N ASN A 43 8.70 -12.06 -19.83
CA ASN A 43 7.69 -12.80 -19.09
C ASN A 43 6.99 -11.93 -18.03
N ILE A 44 7.74 -11.11 -17.31
CA ILE A 44 7.18 -10.16 -16.33
C ILE A 44 6.21 -9.19 -17.00
N LEU A 45 6.56 -8.63 -18.16
CA LEU A 45 5.69 -7.72 -18.91
C LEU A 45 4.43 -8.41 -19.42
N LYS A 46 4.56 -9.63 -19.97
CA LYS A 46 3.43 -10.45 -20.44
C LYS A 46 2.45 -10.75 -19.29
N VAL A 47 2.96 -11.25 -18.16
CA VAL A 47 2.15 -11.52 -16.96
C VAL A 47 1.45 -10.26 -16.47
N ARG A 48 2.16 -9.14 -16.48
CA ARG A 48 1.62 -7.84 -16.08
C ARG A 48 0.44 -7.44 -16.95
N GLU A 49 0.56 -7.53 -18.25
CA GLU A 49 -0.50 -7.13 -19.18
C GLU A 49 -1.78 -7.95 -18.96
N GLU A 50 -1.65 -9.28 -18.89
CA GLU A 50 -2.79 -10.18 -18.68
C GLU A 50 -3.41 -9.99 -17.28
N PHE A 51 -2.57 -9.85 -16.26
CA PHE A 51 -3.03 -9.60 -14.90
C PHE A 51 -3.81 -8.28 -14.79
N LEU A 52 -3.32 -7.20 -15.40
CA LEU A 52 -3.97 -5.88 -15.32
C LEU A 52 -5.34 -5.90 -15.96
N LYS A 53 -5.51 -6.58 -17.11
CA LYS A 53 -6.83 -6.73 -17.77
C LYS A 53 -7.87 -7.36 -16.83
N HIS A 54 -7.47 -8.40 -16.10
CA HIS A 54 -8.36 -9.04 -15.13
C HIS A 54 -8.51 -8.21 -13.85
N TYR A 55 -7.40 -7.71 -13.31
CA TYR A 55 -7.38 -6.99 -12.03
C TYR A 55 -8.21 -5.70 -12.09
N ASP A 56 -8.17 -4.96 -13.18
CA ASP A 56 -8.94 -3.71 -13.33
C ASP A 56 -10.46 -3.92 -13.28
N LEU A 57 -10.93 -5.11 -13.66
CA LEU A 57 -12.34 -5.46 -13.59
C LEU A 57 -12.75 -6.02 -12.21
N HIS A 58 -11.83 -6.72 -11.54
CA HIS A 58 -12.14 -7.57 -10.37
C HIS A 58 -11.46 -7.14 -9.06
N ASN A 59 -10.80 -5.98 -9.02
CA ASN A 59 -10.02 -5.54 -7.86
C ASN A 59 -10.86 -5.17 -6.63
N THR A 60 -12.17 -5.04 -6.78
CA THR A 60 -13.13 -4.77 -5.70
C THR A 60 -13.91 -6.00 -5.23
N ASP A 61 -13.96 -7.09 -6.03
CA ASP A 61 -14.87 -8.23 -5.80
C ASP A 61 -14.67 -8.93 -4.45
N ARG A 62 -13.42 -8.99 -3.98
CA ARG A 62 -13.03 -9.67 -2.74
C ARG A 62 -12.21 -8.77 -1.79
N SER A 63 -12.16 -7.48 -2.08
CA SER A 63 -11.48 -6.50 -1.25
C SER A 63 -12.48 -5.87 -0.31
N VAL A 64 -12.07 -5.66 0.93
CA VAL A 64 -12.87 -4.94 1.93
C VAL A 64 -11.92 -4.07 2.78
N PRO A 65 -12.38 -2.93 3.31
CA PRO A 65 -11.63 -2.19 4.31
C PRO A 65 -11.38 -3.04 5.56
N TYR A 66 -10.25 -2.82 6.23
CA TYR A 66 -10.02 -3.42 7.53
C TYR A 66 -11.05 -2.89 8.55
N PRO A 67 -11.43 -3.72 9.56
CA PRO A 67 -12.39 -3.31 10.59
C PRO A 67 -11.97 -2.01 11.29
N GLY A 68 -12.94 -1.11 11.51
CA GLY A 68 -12.74 0.17 12.18
C GLY A 68 -12.09 1.27 11.31
N ILE A 69 -11.59 0.96 10.12
CA ILE A 69 -10.96 1.98 9.24
C ILE A 69 -11.97 2.98 8.68
N PRO A 70 -13.16 2.58 8.17
CA PRO A 70 -14.15 3.56 7.72
C PRO A 70 -14.55 4.54 8.82
N GLU A 71 -14.80 4.04 10.03
CA GLU A 71 -15.19 4.84 11.20
C GLU A 71 -14.06 5.77 11.65
N LEU A 72 -12.82 5.27 11.67
CA LEU A 72 -11.65 6.07 11.97
C LEU A 72 -11.49 7.23 10.99
N LEU A 73 -11.55 6.96 9.69
CA LEU A 73 -11.39 7.99 8.67
C LEU A 73 -12.49 9.06 8.75
N ALA A 74 -13.74 8.67 9.01
CA ALA A 74 -14.83 9.61 9.23
C ALA A 74 -14.57 10.52 10.43
N LEU A 75 -14.16 9.94 11.56
CA LEU A 75 -13.84 10.70 12.77
C LEU A 75 -12.65 11.65 12.57
N LEU A 76 -11.61 11.21 11.86
CA LEU A 76 -10.47 12.06 11.54
C LEU A 76 -10.87 13.25 10.66
N GLN A 77 -11.74 13.01 9.68
CA GLN A 77 -12.29 14.05 8.83
C GLN A 77 -13.13 15.05 9.63
N GLU A 78 -14.00 14.57 10.53
CA GLU A 78 -14.79 15.42 11.43
C GLU A 78 -13.92 16.32 12.33
N ARG A 79 -12.74 15.82 12.73
CA ARG A 79 -11.74 16.59 13.49
C ARG A 79 -10.91 17.55 12.63
N GLY A 80 -11.17 17.63 11.33
CA GLY A 80 -10.44 18.49 10.40
C GLY A 80 -9.01 18.00 10.06
N ILE A 81 -8.71 16.73 10.35
CA ILE A 81 -7.41 16.13 10.02
C ILE A 81 -7.34 15.85 8.52
N LYS A 82 -6.28 16.32 7.86
CA LYS A 82 -6.05 16.07 6.45
C LYS A 82 -5.67 14.61 6.22
N LEU A 83 -6.38 13.94 5.33
CA LEU A 83 -6.17 12.55 5.00
C LEU A 83 -5.52 12.41 3.63
N ALA A 84 -4.57 11.50 3.49
CA ALA A 84 -3.92 11.22 2.21
C ALA A 84 -3.56 9.75 2.06
N VAL A 85 -3.37 9.31 0.81
CA VAL A 85 -2.96 7.94 0.47
C VAL A 85 -1.65 7.96 -0.30
N ALA A 86 -0.67 7.17 0.16
CA ALA A 86 0.61 6.91 -0.49
C ALA A 86 0.77 5.42 -0.78
N SER A 87 0.74 5.00 -2.05
CA SER A 87 0.75 3.58 -2.42
C SER A 87 1.74 3.25 -3.54
N ASN A 88 2.34 2.04 -3.47
CA ASN A 88 3.09 1.44 -4.58
C ASN A 88 2.18 0.75 -5.62
N LYS A 89 0.87 0.72 -5.39
CA LYS A 89 -0.11 0.34 -6.40
C LYS A 89 -0.21 1.45 -7.46
N TYR A 90 -0.36 1.09 -8.74
CA TYR A 90 -0.46 2.09 -9.80
C TYR A 90 -1.63 3.07 -9.60
N GLN A 91 -1.44 4.30 -10.04
CA GLN A 91 -2.27 5.46 -9.72
C GLN A 91 -3.75 5.25 -10.01
N ALA A 92 -4.10 4.69 -11.19
CA ALA A 92 -5.50 4.51 -11.58
C ALA A 92 -6.23 3.54 -10.64
N ALA A 93 -5.62 2.38 -10.30
CA ALA A 93 -6.22 1.43 -9.38
C ALA A 93 -6.29 1.97 -7.95
N THR A 94 -5.28 2.74 -7.50
CA THR A 94 -5.31 3.37 -6.18
C THR A 94 -6.52 4.30 -6.07
N ARG A 95 -6.72 5.20 -7.03
CA ARG A 95 -7.87 6.12 -7.06
C ARG A 95 -9.21 5.39 -7.13
N LYS A 96 -9.31 4.37 -8.01
CA LYS A 96 -10.54 3.57 -8.14
C LYS A 96 -10.94 2.91 -6.82
N LEU A 97 -9.99 2.26 -6.14
CA LEU A 97 -10.24 1.56 -4.88
C LEU A 97 -10.64 2.54 -3.76
N ILE A 98 -9.93 3.66 -3.62
CA ILE A 98 -10.25 4.67 -2.61
C ILE A 98 -11.64 5.28 -2.86
N ALA A 99 -11.97 5.63 -4.09
CA ALA A 99 -13.30 6.15 -4.42
C ALA A 99 -14.42 5.13 -4.19
N HIS A 100 -14.13 3.83 -4.40
CA HIS A 100 -15.11 2.76 -4.20
C HIS A 100 -15.37 2.48 -2.71
N PHE A 101 -14.30 2.35 -1.89
CA PHE A 101 -14.44 1.96 -0.49
C PHE A 101 -14.69 3.11 0.47
N PHE A 102 -14.32 4.33 0.09
CA PHE A 102 -14.40 5.51 0.94
C PHE A 102 -15.04 6.70 0.22
N PRO A 103 -16.26 6.54 -0.37
CA PRO A 103 -16.87 7.57 -1.22
C PRO A 103 -17.23 8.86 -0.48
N SER A 104 -17.38 8.81 0.85
CA SER A 104 -17.72 9.97 1.72
C SER A 104 -16.50 10.61 2.37
N ILE A 105 -15.30 10.05 2.19
CA ILE A 105 -14.09 10.59 2.79
C ILE A 105 -13.37 11.51 1.78
N GLN A 106 -13.06 12.73 2.23
CA GLN A 106 -12.31 13.70 1.45
C GLN A 106 -10.81 13.54 1.71
N PHE A 107 -10.12 12.92 0.77
CA PHE A 107 -8.66 12.84 0.81
C PHE A 107 -8.07 14.07 0.15
N THR A 108 -7.11 14.72 0.83
CA THR A 108 -6.33 15.83 0.27
C THR A 108 -5.55 15.36 -0.96
N GLU A 109 -4.95 14.15 -0.87
CA GLU A 109 -4.25 13.52 -1.99
C GLU A 109 -4.45 12.00 -1.98
N VAL A 110 -4.60 11.43 -3.19
CA VAL A 110 -4.61 9.97 -3.40
C VAL A 110 -3.55 9.67 -4.45
N LEU A 111 -2.36 9.29 -3.98
CA LEU A 111 -1.21 9.04 -4.83
C LEU A 111 -0.84 7.55 -4.85
N GLY A 112 -0.74 7.01 -6.06
CA GLY A 112 -0.20 5.70 -6.38
C GLY A 112 1.10 5.81 -7.17
N GLN A 113 1.65 4.67 -7.60
CA GLN A 113 2.83 4.62 -8.45
C GLN A 113 2.53 5.24 -9.82
N ARG A 114 3.45 6.09 -10.28
CA ARG A 114 3.39 6.82 -11.56
C ARG A 114 4.75 6.73 -12.25
N GLU A 115 4.73 6.87 -13.57
CA GLU A 115 5.96 6.95 -14.36
C GLU A 115 6.80 8.16 -13.92
N GLY A 116 8.11 8.00 -13.91
CA GLY A 116 9.05 9.04 -13.47
C GLY A 116 9.13 9.28 -11.96
N VAL A 117 8.26 8.66 -11.16
CA VAL A 117 8.29 8.76 -9.70
C VAL A 117 8.81 7.45 -9.10
N LYS A 118 9.82 7.55 -8.24
CA LYS A 118 10.35 6.38 -7.55
C LYS A 118 9.30 5.79 -6.60
N ALA A 119 9.26 4.46 -6.54
CA ALA A 119 8.38 3.75 -5.62
C ALA A 119 8.87 3.87 -4.17
N LYS A 120 7.96 3.75 -3.20
CA LYS A 120 8.33 3.55 -1.80
C LYS A 120 9.33 2.37 -1.69
N PRO A 121 10.38 2.49 -0.88
CA PRO A 121 10.58 3.42 0.23
C PRO A 121 11.23 4.77 -0.15
N ASP A 122 11.27 5.16 -1.42
CA ASP A 122 11.69 6.53 -1.79
C ASP A 122 10.70 7.55 -1.19
N PRO A 123 11.19 8.65 -0.58
CA PRO A 123 10.34 9.61 0.11
C PRO A 123 9.51 10.52 -0.80
N SER A 124 9.71 10.47 -2.11
CA SER A 124 9.12 11.42 -3.08
C SER A 124 7.60 11.52 -2.96
N ILE A 125 6.90 10.38 -2.81
CA ILE A 125 5.44 10.36 -2.72
C ILE A 125 4.93 11.06 -1.44
N VAL A 126 5.61 10.89 -0.31
CA VAL A 126 5.25 11.54 0.96
C VAL A 126 5.58 13.02 0.91
N ASN A 127 6.75 13.38 0.37
CA ASN A 127 7.14 14.78 0.21
C ASN A 127 6.13 15.55 -0.66
N GLU A 128 5.67 14.95 -1.76
CA GLU A 128 4.63 15.54 -2.62
C GLU A 128 3.30 15.73 -1.87
N ILE A 129 2.88 14.75 -1.06
CA ILE A 129 1.66 14.85 -0.26
C ILE A 129 1.77 15.98 0.76
N VAL A 130 2.85 16.04 1.51
CA VAL A 130 3.09 17.06 2.55
C VAL A 130 3.11 18.47 1.95
N GLU A 131 3.78 18.63 0.81
CA GLU A 131 3.83 19.90 0.06
C GLU A 131 2.44 20.34 -0.39
N ARG A 132 1.68 19.45 -1.07
CA ARG A 132 0.33 19.76 -1.57
C ARG A 132 -0.68 19.98 -0.46
N ALA A 133 -0.53 19.25 0.65
CA ALA A 133 -1.35 19.46 1.84
C ALA A 133 -0.99 20.75 2.59
N SER A 134 0.12 21.40 2.24
CA SER A 134 0.63 22.60 2.93
C SER A 134 0.75 22.39 4.44
N ILE A 135 1.38 21.29 4.85
CA ILE A 135 1.66 20.96 6.26
C ILE A 135 3.16 20.79 6.47
N SER A 136 3.60 20.97 7.72
CA SER A 136 4.97 20.62 8.11
C SER A 136 5.08 19.11 8.38
N LYS A 137 6.23 18.50 8.08
CA LYS A 137 6.46 17.05 8.27
C LYS A 137 6.30 16.60 9.72
N GLU A 138 6.57 17.48 10.66
CA GLU A 138 6.40 17.21 12.11
C GLU A 138 4.94 16.97 12.52
N TYR A 139 3.97 17.43 11.70
CA TYR A 139 2.54 17.18 11.89
C TYR A 139 2.00 16.06 11.01
N ALA A 140 2.86 15.29 10.38
CA ALA A 140 2.47 14.16 9.52
C ALA A 140 2.70 12.83 10.25
N LEU A 141 1.65 12.03 10.37
CA LEU A 141 1.72 10.64 10.81
C LEU A 141 1.61 9.72 9.59
N TYR A 142 2.64 8.93 9.32
CA TYR A 142 2.63 7.91 8.28
C TYR A 142 2.24 6.56 8.87
N VAL A 143 1.11 6.02 8.41
CA VAL A 143 0.56 4.75 8.89
C VAL A 143 0.76 3.68 7.82
N GLY A 144 1.37 2.56 8.19
CA GLY A 144 1.63 1.47 7.24
C GLY A 144 1.83 0.11 7.89
N ASP A 145 1.77 -0.94 7.07
CA ASP A 145 1.74 -2.34 7.52
C ASP A 145 2.94 -3.16 7.04
N SER A 146 3.97 -2.53 6.51
CA SER A 146 5.12 -3.21 5.94
C SER A 146 6.46 -2.53 6.26
N ASP A 147 7.54 -3.29 6.05
CA ASP A 147 8.93 -2.80 6.07
C ASP A 147 9.13 -1.60 5.14
N VAL A 148 8.53 -1.67 3.94
CA VAL A 148 8.57 -0.57 2.96
C VAL A 148 7.92 0.70 3.53
N ASP A 149 6.83 0.58 4.27
CA ASP A 149 6.15 1.71 4.88
C ASP A 149 6.99 2.35 5.98
N MET A 150 7.56 1.54 6.86
CA MET A 150 8.43 2.04 7.93
C MET A 150 9.65 2.76 7.35
N GLN A 151 10.29 2.16 6.35
CA GLN A 151 11.41 2.81 5.64
C GLN A 151 10.98 4.11 4.95
N THR A 152 9.76 4.14 4.37
CA THR A 152 9.23 5.36 3.74
C THR A 152 9.08 6.48 4.75
N ALA A 153 8.54 6.21 5.93
CA ALA A 153 8.39 7.20 7.00
C ALA A 153 9.76 7.74 7.45
N ILE A 154 10.72 6.85 7.71
CA ILE A 154 12.11 7.21 8.07
C ILE A 154 12.73 8.11 6.98
N ASN A 155 12.68 7.68 5.72
CA ASN A 155 13.28 8.41 4.60
C ASN A 155 12.61 9.77 4.38
N SER A 156 11.31 9.87 4.68
CA SER A 156 10.54 11.12 4.57
C SER A 156 10.71 12.04 5.78
N LYS A 157 11.25 11.52 6.89
CA LYS A 157 11.38 12.22 8.17
C LYS A 157 10.01 12.68 8.71
N VAL A 158 9.05 11.77 8.72
CA VAL A 158 7.72 11.95 9.33
C VAL A 158 7.54 10.92 10.44
N THR A 159 6.64 11.19 11.38
CA THR A 159 6.30 10.24 12.45
C THR A 159 5.72 8.96 11.85
N SER A 160 6.19 7.81 12.32
CA SER A 160 5.81 6.49 11.83
C SER A 160 4.86 5.75 12.78
N CYS A 161 3.86 5.10 12.21
CA CYS A 161 2.96 4.18 12.92
C CYS A 161 2.86 2.86 12.16
N GLY A 162 3.42 1.80 12.71
CA GLY A 162 3.23 0.45 12.21
C GLY A 162 1.88 -0.12 12.65
N VAL A 163 1.16 -0.79 11.74
CA VAL A 163 -0.13 -1.43 12.07
C VAL A 163 -0.03 -2.94 11.92
N THR A 164 -0.54 -3.69 12.91
CA THR A 164 -0.31 -5.14 13.03
C THR A 164 -1.39 -6.00 12.35
N TRP A 165 -2.44 -5.40 11.86
CA TRP A 165 -3.52 -6.09 11.13
C TRP A 165 -3.30 -6.25 9.62
N GLY A 166 -2.14 -5.81 9.11
CA GLY A 166 -1.81 -5.84 7.69
C GLY A 166 -1.00 -7.07 7.25
N PHE A 167 -0.13 -6.89 6.25
CA PHE A 167 0.59 -7.99 5.61
C PHE A 167 1.80 -8.48 6.40
N ARG A 168 2.43 -7.63 7.24
CA ARG A 168 3.66 -7.99 7.95
C ARG A 168 3.41 -8.19 9.44
N PRO A 169 4.09 -9.16 10.05
CA PRO A 169 4.01 -9.38 11.48
C PRO A 169 4.67 -8.23 12.25
N ARG A 170 4.21 -7.99 13.47
CA ARG A 170 4.76 -6.98 14.39
C ARG A 170 6.28 -7.02 14.49
N THR A 171 6.86 -8.23 14.58
CA THR A 171 8.31 -8.42 14.71
C THR A 171 9.11 -7.92 13.50
N GLU A 172 8.50 -7.80 12.33
CA GLU A 172 9.13 -7.21 11.14
C GLU A 172 9.07 -5.68 11.21
N LEU A 173 7.94 -5.12 11.62
CA LEU A 173 7.76 -3.67 11.78
C LEU A 173 8.71 -3.11 12.86
N GLU A 174 8.85 -3.81 13.99
CA GLU A 174 9.71 -3.42 15.11
C GLU A 174 11.21 -3.34 14.75
N LYS A 175 11.66 -4.04 13.71
CA LYS A 175 13.05 -3.92 13.21
C LYS A 175 13.40 -2.51 12.74
N TYR A 176 12.40 -1.73 12.36
CA TYR A 176 12.54 -0.35 11.89
C TYR A 176 12.30 0.68 12.99
N ALA A 177 12.09 0.23 14.24
CA ALA A 177 11.84 1.08 15.41
C ALA A 177 10.81 2.19 15.13
N PRO A 178 9.57 1.84 14.69
CA PRO A 178 8.54 2.85 14.45
C PRO A 178 8.24 3.64 15.74
N ASP A 179 7.88 4.90 15.59
CA ASP A 179 7.51 5.76 16.72
C ASP A 179 6.29 5.21 17.48
N HIS A 180 5.37 4.60 16.72
CA HIS A 180 4.15 3.99 17.27
C HIS A 180 3.84 2.65 16.63
N ILE A 181 3.15 1.79 17.41
CA ILE A 181 2.52 0.55 16.92
C ILE A 181 1.04 0.57 17.31
N ALA A 182 0.17 0.36 16.33
CA ALA A 182 -1.27 0.20 16.53
C ALA A 182 -1.69 -1.25 16.30
N GLU A 183 -2.50 -1.80 17.21
CA GLU A 183 -3.05 -3.16 17.11
C GLU A 183 -4.46 -3.18 16.54
N LYS A 184 -5.15 -2.04 16.58
CA LYS A 184 -6.47 -1.80 16.00
C LYS A 184 -6.62 -0.35 15.55
N ALA A 185 -7.62 -0.10 14.69
CA ALA A 185 -7.81 1.22 14.07
C ALA A 185 -7.89 2.37 15.09
N GLU A 186 -8.61 2.17 16.21
CA GLU A 186 -8.81 3.21 17.22
C GLU A 186 -7.52 3.61 17.94
N ASP A 187 -6.49 2.75 17.94
CA ASP A 187 -5.21 3.09 18.59
C ASP A 187 -4.54 4.28 17.92
N ILE A 188 -4.78 4.50 16.63
CA ILE A 188 -4.23 5.64 15.87
C ILE A 188 -4.65 6.97 16.51
N LEU A 189 -5.85 7.05 17.11
CA LEU A 189 -6.35 8.24 17.77
C LEU A 189 -5.51 8.69 18.98
N LYS A 190 -4.65 7.84 19.50
CA LYS A 190 -3.74 8.14 20.63
C LYS A 190 -2.47 8.87 20.19
N PHE A 191 -2.21 8.92 18.88
CA PHE A 191 -0.96 9.40 18.30
C PHE A 191 -1.14 10.71 17.51
N ILE A 192 -2.35 11.30 17.56
CA ILE A 192 -2.75 12.50 16.82
C ILE A 192 -3.39 13.53 17.75
#